data_717a63a55a3e07c3fb14483c6c5711da
#
_entry.id   717a63a55a3e07c3fb14483c6c5711da
#
_cell.length_a   1.000
_cell.length_b   1.000
_cell.length_c   1.000
_cell.angle_alpha   90.00
_cell.angle_beta   90.00
_cell.angle_gamma   90.00
#
_symmetry.space_group_name_H-M   'P 1'
#
loop_
_entity.id
_entity.type
_entity.pdbx_description
1 polymer ?
#
loop_
_entity_poly.entity_id
_entity_poly.type
_entity_poly.pdbx_seq_one_letter_code
_entity_poly.pdbx_strand_id
1 'polypeptide(L)'
;ALSSAASDVYKRQALDPITDESNYEYEREGQKVFTTAYFREQRELLSAEQFESEFQQQPFEAKGLLFNKDELNYFFELPPDREPDTIIAVGDTAESGSDSTSMPVAVIYGTEVYIVDVVFDDAPAEVTKPECAKCLIFNKVASATFEANNAGQYYARDVADIIRQQGYSIGIRTKRTISNKQTRIEFASDNIKKNFYFKHPTTYKRGSQYWNFMKELTTYTRSGKVPHDDAPDSLALLENEIRMLSGGKIEIFKRPC
;
A
#
# COMPACT_ATOMS: atom_id res chain seq x y z
N ALA A 1 43.35 -10.39 14.84
CA ALA A 1 42.66 -9.27 14.16
C ALA A 1 41.37 -9.73 13.44
N LEU A 2 41.36 -10.88 12.78
CA LEU A 2 40.17 -11.43 12.10
C LEU A 2 39.09 -11.92 13.09
N SER A 3 39.45 -12.37 14.28
CA SER A 3 38.48 -12.81 15.30
C SER A 3 37.72 -11.65 15.95
N SER A 4 38.33 -10.47 16.06
CA SER A 4 37.71 -9.27 16.62
C SER A 4 36.67 -8.68 15.66
N ALA A 5 36.98 -8.62 14.38
CA ALA A 5 36.04 -8.06 13.35
C ALA A 5 34.80 -8.94 13.14
N ALA A 6 34.99 -10.28 13.17
CA ALA A 6 33.85 -11.20 13.09
C ALA A 6 32.95 -11.11 14.36
N SER A 7 33.54 -11.01 15.53
CA SER A 7 32.79 -10.83 16.79
C SER A 7 32.00 -9.51 16.84
N ASP A 8 32.53 -8.43 16.21
CA ASP A 8 31.81 -7.13 16.13
C ASP A 8 30.64 -7.13 15.16
N VAL A 9 30.70 -7.92 14.10
CA VAL A 9 29.56 -8.08 13.17
C VAL A 9 28.42 -8.80 13.84
N TYR A 10 28.68 -9.88 14.55
CA TYR A 10 27.64 -10.64 15.28
C TYR A 10 26.99 -9.83 16.40
N LYS A 11 27.74 -8.97 17.09
CA LYS A 11 27.22 -8.09 18.14
C LYS A 11 26.27 -6.99 17.65
N ARG A 12 26.20 -6.78 16.35
CA ARG A 12 25.26 -5.81 15.73
C ARG A 12 23.94 -6.43 15.31
N GLN A 13 23.84 -7.75 15.32
CA GLN A 13 22.60 -8.47 15.02
C GLN A 13 21.71 -8.50 16.25
N ALA A 14 20.39 -8.39 16.04
CA ALA A 14 19.43 -8.37 17.15
C ALA A 14 19.39 -9.71 17.92
N LEU A 15 19.42 -10.80 17.19
CA LEU A 15 19.56 -12.15 17.74
C LEU A 15 20.93 -12.72 17.36
N ASP A 16 21.58 -13.37 18.31
CA ASP A 16 22.78 -14.13 18.05
C ASP A 16 22.46 -15.31 17.11
N PRO A 17 23.19 -15.50 16.01
CA PRO A 17 22.87 -16.52 15.01
C PRO A 17 23.11 -17.96 15.49
N ILE A 18 23.79 -18.14 16.58
CA ILE A 18 24.12 -19.46 17.14
C ILE A 18 23.16 -19.82 18.28
N THR A 19 22.94 -18.88 19.22
CA THR A 19 22.13 -19.12 20.42
C THR A 19 20.67 -18.71 20.26
N ASP A 20 20.34 -17.91 19.23
CA ASP A 20 19.04 -17.29 19.02
C ASP A 20 18.57 -16.43 20.22
N GLU A 21 19.53 -15.84 20.95
CA GLU A 21 19.30 -14.96 22.09
C GLU A 21 19.54 -13.50 21.71
N SER A 22 18.85 -12.58 22.39
CA SER A 22 19.00 -11.13 22.14
C SER A 22 20.40 -10.64 22.51
N ASN A 23 21.03 -9.93 21.58
CA ASN A 23 22.26 -9.18 21.80
C ASN A 23 22.05 -7.79 22.45
N TYR A 24 20.79 -7.36 22.62
CA TYR A 24 20.42 -6.01 23.04
C TYR A 24 19.53 -5.97 24.28
N GLU A 25 19.30 -7.11 24.96
CA GLU A 25 18.49 -7.13 26.17
C GLU A 25 19.13 -6.27 27.26
N TYR A 26 18.39 -5.30 27.78
CA TYR A 26 18.79 -4.50 28.92
C TYR A 26 17.59 -4.13 29.80
N GLU A 27 17.83 -3.68 31.02
CA GLU A 27 16.81 -3.25 31.95
C GLU A 27 16.62 -1.72 31.87
N ARG A 28 15.38 -1.29 31.72
CA ARG A 28 14.97 0.13 31.77
C ARG A 28 13.76 0.27 32.68
N GLU A 29 13.89 1.10 33.71
CA GLU A 29 12.80 1.38 34.67
C GLU A 29 12.20 0.09 35.29
N GLY A 30 13.03 -0.91 35.58
CA GLY A 30 12.60 -2.19 36.15
C GLY A 30 11.97 -3.15 35.15
N GLN A 31 11.97 -2.85 33.86
CA GLN A 31 11.48 -3.71 32.81
C GLN A 31 12.60 -4.11 31.84
N LYS A 32 12.63 -5.38 31.46
CA LYS A 32 13.52 -5.84 30.40
C LYS A 32 13.00 -5.43 29.05
N VAL A 33 13.84 -4.76 28.26
CA VAL A 33 13.54 -4.30 26.89
C VAL A 33 14.47 -4.99 25.89
N PHE A 34 14.02 -5.05 24.64
CA PHE A 34 14.71 -5.76 23.55
C PHE A 34 15.07 -7.21 23.90
N THR A 35 14.13 -7.89 24.55
CA THR A 35 14.28 -9.28 24.96
C THR A 35 14.33 -10.24 23.77
N THR A 36 14.81 -11.43 23.98
CA THR A 36 14.75 -12.52 22.99
C THR A 36 13.30 -12.77 22.53
N ALA A 37 12.33 -12.72 23.44
CA ALA A 37 10.91 -12.87 23.13
C ALA A 37 10.42 -11.74 22.18
N TYR A 38 10.81 -10.50 22.46
CA TYR A 38 10.49 -9.37 21.61
C TYR A 38 10.99 -9.56 20.16
N PHE A 39 12.24 -9.94 19.98
CA PHE A 39 12.79 -10.14 18.63
C PHE A 39 12.23 -11.36 17.92
N ARG A 40 11.87 -12.42 18.65
CA ARG A 40 11.17 -13.58 18.06
C ARG A 40 9.77 -13.21 17.60
N GLU A 41 9.04 -12.42 18.38
CA GLU A 41 7.75 -11.84 17.95
C GLU A 41 7.90 -10.96 16.70
N GLN A 42 8.93 -10.09 16.65
CA GLN A 42 9.20 -9.30 15.45
C GLN A 42 9.53 -10.18 14.22
N ARG A 43 10.20 -11.31 14.42
CA ARG A 43 10.51 -12.27 13.34
C ARG A 43 9.26 -12.97 12.80
N GLU A 44 8.27 -13.22 13.64
CA GLU A 44 6.97 -13.77 13.21
C GLU A 44 6.09 -12.71 12.50
N LEU A 45 6.19 -11.45 12.93
CA LEU A 45 5.42 -10.34 12.36
C LEU A 45 5.98 -9.78 11.05
N LEU A 46 7.23 -10.05 10.74
CA LEU A 46 7.93 -9.57 9.55
C LEU A 46 8.17 -10.72 8.58
N SER A 47 8.37 -10.41 7.28
CA SER A 47 8.96 -11.42 6.40
C SER A 47 10.39 -11.75 6.84
N ALA A 48 10.89 -12.95 6.51
CA ALA A 48 12.25 -13.35 6.87
C ALA A 48 13.28 -12.32 6.35
N GLU A 49 13.10 -11.83 5.13
CA GLU A 49 13.98 -10.85 4.52
C GLU A 49 13.95 -9.49 5.23
N GLN A 50 12.77 -9.06 5.68
CA GLN A 50 12.66 -7.82 6.46
C GLN A 50 13.33 -7.95 7.81
N PHE A 51 13.12 -9.07 8.50
CA PHE A 51 13.77 -9.30 9.78
C PHE A 51 15.29 -9.36 9.65
N GLU A 52 15.81 -10.08 8.65
CA GLU A 52 17.25 -10.16 8.37
C GLU A 52 17.85 -8.79 8.04
N SER A 53 17.15 -7.97 7.24
CA SER A 53 17.60 -6.63 6.89
C SER A 53 17.55 -5.64 8.04
N GLU A 54 16.42 -5.58 8.78
CA GLU A 54 16.20 -4.57 9.82
C GLU A 54 16.89 -4.91 11.15
N PHE A 55 16.91 -6.19 11.50
CA PHE A 55 17.37 -6.64 12.82
C PHE A 55 18.67 -7.44 12.78
N GLN A 56 18.94 -8.17 11.72
CA GLN A 56 20.17 -8.98 11.62
C GLN A 56 21.27 -8.31 10.81
N GLN A 57 21.04 -7.10 10.31
CA GLN A 57 22.00 -6.32 9.50
C GLN A 57 22.57 -7.11 8.31
N GLN A 58 21.78 -8.01 7.78
CA GLN A 58 22.07 -8.67 6.52
C GLN A 58 21.25 -7.93 5.45
N PRO A 59 21.87 -7.01 4.68
CA PRO A 59 21.15 -6.30 3.64
C PRO A 59 20.67 -7.34 2.62
N PHE A 60 19.37 -7.52 2.58
CA PHE A 60 18.76 -8.28 1.52
C PHE A 60 18.96 -7.48 0.24
N GLU A 61 19.76 -7.99 -0.69
CA GLU A 61 19.70 -7.48 -2.04
C GLU A 61 18.28 -7.74 -2.54
N ALA A 62 17.54 -6.69 -2.74
CA ALA A 62 16.16 -6.71 -3.24
C ALA A 62 16.08 -7.21 -4.69
N LYS A 63 16.78 -8.32 -4.98
CA LYS A 63 16.76 -8.99 -6.28
C LYS A 63 15.36 -9.54 -6.50
N GLY A 64 14.62 -8.83 -7.33
CA GLY A 64 13.29 -9.25 -7.76
C GLY A 64 12.13 -8.49 -7.15
N LEU A 65 12.32 -7.52 -6.24
CA LEU A 65 11.23 -6.62 -5.83
C LEU A 65 10.77 -5.79 -7.04
N LEU A 66 9.45 -5.71 -7.20
CA LEU A 66 8.87 -4.88 -8.26
C LEU A 66 8.81 -3.42 -7.85
N PHE A 67 8.55 -3.14 -6.56
CA PHE A 67 8.43 -1.80 -5.98
C PHE A 67 9.45 -1.63 -4.85
N ASN A 68 10.72 -1.40 -5.21
CA ASN A 68 11.74 -1.10 -4.20
C ASN A 68 11.47 0.26 -3.56
N LYS A 69 11.59 0.36 -2.23
CA LYS A 69 11.41 1.61 -1.47
C LYS A 69 12.20 2.78 -2.04
N ASP A 70 13.42 2.52 -2.50
CA ASP A 70 14.34 3.54 -3.04
C ASP A 70 13.96 4.01 -4.46
N GLU A 71 13.06 3.29 -5.13
CA GLU A 71 12.53 3.63 -6.46
C GLU A 71 11.17 4.36 -6.39
N LEU A 72 10.57 4.52 -5.20
CA LEU A 72 9.30 5.18 -5.01
C LEU A 72 9.48 6.66 -4.67
N ASN A 73 8.54 7.49 -5.11
CA ASN A 73 8.52 8.90 -4.72
C ASN A 73 7.72 9.08 -3.42
N TYR A 74 8.16 10.01 -2.58
CA TYR A 74 7.51 10.29 -1.30
C TYR A 74 7.17 11.77 -1.16
N PHE A 75 6.12 12.06 -0.39
CA PHE A 75 5.72 13.41 -0.08
C PHE A 75 5.45 13.58 1.43
N PHE A 76 5.65 14.79 1.93
CA PHE A 76 5.26 15.20 3.30
C PHE A 76 3.94 15.95 3.29
N GLU A 77 3.75 16.82 2.30
CA GLU A 77 2.57 17.67 2.12
C GLU A 77 2.20 17.72 0.63
N LEU A 78 0.91 17.93 0.36
CA LEU A 78 0.45 18.16 -1.00
C LEU A 78 0.93 19.53 -1.50
N PRO A 79 1.04 19.73 -2.83
CA PRO A 79 1.40 21.03 -3.40
C PRO A 79 0.46 22.14 -2.91
N PRO A 80 0.95 23.15 -2.12
CA PRO A 80 0.07 24.14 -1.48
C PRO A 80 -0.51 25.15 -2.47
N ASP A 81 0.18 25.38 -3.59
CA ASP A 81 -0.16 26.43 -4.56
C ASP A 81 -0.89 25.88 -5.80
N ARG A 82 -1.38 24.64 -5.74
CA ARG A 82 -2.06 23.97 -6.85
C ARG A 82 -3.39 23.38 -6.38
N GLU A 83 -4.44 23.64 -7.15
CA GLU A 83 -5.70 22.92 -6.99
C GLU A 83 -5.61 21.56 -7.67
N PRO A 84 -6.09 20.47 -7.05
CA PRO A 84 -6.10 19.17 -7.69
C PRO A 84 -7.08 19.12 -8.86
N ASP A 85 -6.71 18.42 -9.91
CA ASP A 85 -7.60 18.17 -11.05
C ASP A 85 -8.81 17.31 -10.63
N THR A 86 -8.56 16.33 -9.77
CA THR A 86 -9.59 15.45 -9.20
C THR A 86 -9.06 14.66 -8.03
N ILE A 87 -9.97 14.11 -7.22
CA ILE A 87 -9.68 13.14 -6.16
C ILE A 87 -10.51 11.90 -6.45
N ILE A 88 -9.85 10.77 -6.62
CA ILE A 88 -10.49 9.50 -6.94
C ILE A 88 -10.02 8.37 -6.02
N ALA A 89 -10.81 7.30 -5.97
CA ALA A 89 -10.41 6.07 -5.31
C ALA A 89 -10.74 4.86 -6.19
N VAL A 90 -9.98 3.79 -6.01
CA VAL A 90 -10.30 2.49 -6.61
C VAL A 90 -10.26 1.44 -5.51
N GLY A 91 -11.31 0.63 -5.39
CA GLY A 91 -11.41 -0.41 -4.38
C GLY A 91 -11.38 -1.80 -5.00
N ASP A 92 -10.45 -2.62 -4.53
CA ASP A 92 -10.48 -4.07 -4.64
C ASP A 92 -11.04 -4.64 -3.33
N THR A 93 -12.10 -5.45 -3.43
CA THR A 93 -12.84 -5.91 -2.25
C THR A 93 -12.56 -7.39 -2.01
N ALA A 94 -12.20 -7.74 -0.78
CA ALA A 94 -12.01 -9.13 -0.37
C ALA A 94 -13.30 -9.95 -0.54
N GLU A 95 -13.20 -11.11 -1.16
CA GLU A 95 -14.36 -12.02 -1.34
C GLU A 95 -14.57 -12.95 -0.16
N SER A 96 -13.50 -13.42 0.46
CA SER A 96 -13.50 -14.24 1.69
C SER A 96 -12.09 -14.57 2.18
N GLY A 97 -11.89 -14.66 3.46
CA GLY A 97 -10.80 -15.40 4.12
C GLY A 97 -9.53 -14.61 4.38
N SER A 98 -8.57 -14.59 3.49
CA SER A 98 -7.22 -14.04 3.72
C SER A 98 -6.92 -12.77 2.94
N ASP A 99 -7.83 -12.36 2.04
CA ASP A 99 -7.59 -11.22 1.16
C ASP A 99 -8.06 -9.93 1.86
N SER A 100 -7.30 -8.85 1.69
CA SER A 100 -7.65 -7.55 2.26
C SER A 100 -8.52 -6.73 1.31
N THR A 101 -9.49 -6.01 1.86
CA THR A 101 -10.10 -4.90 1.15
C THR A 101 -9.04 -3.82 0.99
N SER A 102 -8.69 -3.47 -0.25
CA SER A 102 -7.66 -2.48 -0.58
C SER A 102 -8.26 -1.35 -1.39
N MET A 103 -8.29 -0.13 -0.81
CA MET A 103 -8.85 1.06 -1.48
C MET A 103 -7.92 2.26 -1.30
N PRO A 104 -6.93 2.45 -2.18
CA PRO A 104 -6.14 3.68 -2.23
C PRO A 104 -6.97 4.87 -2.71
N VAL A 105 -6.73 6.03 -2.08
CA VAL A 105 -7.30 7.35 -2.45
C VAL A 105 -6.20 8.20 -3.04
N ALA A 106 -6.43 8.72 -4.25
CA ALA A 106 -5.47 9.52 -5.00
C ALA A 106 -5.96 10.96 -5.22
N VAL A 107 -5.10 11.92 -4.93
CA VAL A 107 -5.20 13.32 -5.37
C VAL A 107 -4.34 13.49 -6.60
N ILE A 108 -4.90 14.02 -7.68
CA ILE A 108 -4.26 14.09 -9.00
C ILE A 108 -3.97 15.54 -9.38
N TYR A 109 -2.73 15.80 -9.80
CA TYR A 109 -2.25 17.08 -10.33
C TYR A 109 -1.54 16.83 -11.68
N GLY A 110 -2.24 16.90 -12.79
CA GLY A 110 -1.71 16.55 -14.10
C GLY A 110 -1.32 15.08 -14.20
N THR A 111 -0.03 14.80 -14.25
CA THR A 111 0.51 13.44 -14.26
C THR A 111 0.94 12.93 -12.88
N GLU A 112 0.97 13.79 -11.88
CA GLU A 112 1.37 13.45 -10.52
C GLU A 112 0.18 12.90 -9.73
N VAL A 113 0.36 11.76 -9.09
CA VAL A 113 -0.67 11.01 -8.35
C VAL A 113 -0.24 10.84 -6.91
N TYR A 114 -0.90 11.49 -5.98
CA TYR A 114 -0.58 11.46 -4.55
C TYR A 114 -1.51 10.51 -3.82
N ILE A 115 -0.99 9.40 -3.29
CA ILE A 115 -1.75 8.44 -2.49
C ILE A 115 -1.87 9.00 -1.07
N VAL A 116 -2.98 9.69 -0.82
CA VAL A 116 -3.19 10.46 0.42
C VAL A 116 -3.80 9.61 1.54
N ASP A 117 -4.50 8.55 1.20
CA ASP A 117 -5.15 7.67 2.18
C ASP A 117 -5.34 6.28 1.59
N VAL A 118 -5.53 5.30 2.45
CA VAL A 118 -5.88 3.92 2.05
C VAL A 118 -6.83 3.30 3.07
N VAL A 119 -7.78 2.51 2.61
CA VAL A 119 -8.39 1.45 3.41
C VAL A 119 -7.68 0.17 3.04
N PHE A 120 -7.07 -0.48 4.02
CA PHE A 120 -6.33 -1.73 3.83
C PHE A 120 -6.55 -2.63 5.05
N ASP A 121 -7.55 -3.51 4.96
CA ASP A 121 -8.03 -4.27 6.09
C ASP A 121 -8.59 -5.63 5.65
N ASP A 122 -8.29 -6.68 6.39
CA ASP A 122 -8.79 -8.04 6.20
C ASP A 122 -10.08 -8.33 7.00
N ALA A 123 -10.62 -7.30 7.68
CA ALA A 123 -11.87 -7.41 8.42
C ALA A 123 -13.06 -7.68 7.49
N PRO A 124 -14.15 -8.27 8.04
CA PRO A 124 -15.37 -8.54 7.27
C PRO A 124 -15.97 -7.28 6.64
N ALA A 125 -16.78 -7.47 5.58
CA ALA A 125 -17.41 -6.39 4.83
C ALA A 125 -18.30 -5.45 5.68
N GLU A 126 -18.84 -5.92 6.80
CA GLU A 126 -19.59 -5.12 7.75
C GLU A 126 -18.74 -4.04 8.43
N VAL A 127 -17.44 -4.26 8.53
CA VAL A 127 -16.45 -3.31 9.07
C VAL A 127 -15.88 -2.45 7.95
N THR A 128 -15.42 -3.07 6.86
CA THR A 128 -14.70 -2.36 5.80
C THR A 128 -15.59 -1.45 4.94
N LYS A 129 -16.89 -1.77 4.75
CA LYS A 129 -17.83 -0.88 4.01
C LYS A 129 -18.00 0.49 4.68
N PRO A 130 -18.29 0.59 6.00
CA PRO A 130 -18.35 1.87 6.70
C PRO A 130 -17.00 2.62 6.67
N GLU A 131 -15.87 1.92 6.76
CA GLU A 131 -14.55 2.52 6.67
C GLU A 131 -14.28 3.11 5.28
N CYS A 132 -14.60 2.38 4.21
CA CYS A 132 -14.53 2.90 2.85
C CYS A 132 -15.40 4.16 2.70
N ALA A 133 -16.65 4.12 3.14
CA ALA A 133 -17.53 5.29 3.06
C ALA A 133 -16.95 6.50 3.80
N LYS A 134 -16.46 6.30 5.03
CA LYS A 134 -15.80 7.34 5.85
C LYS A 134 -14.56 7.90 5.16
N CYS A 135 -13.70 7.04 4.62
CA CYS A 135 -12.49 7.43 3.92
C CYS A 135 -12.80 8.27 2.67
N LEU A 136 -13.79 7.86 1.87
CA LEU A 136 -14.22 8.58 0.68
C LEU A 136 -14.79 9.97 1.02
N ILE A 137 -15.61 10.08 2.06
CA ILE A 137 -16.19 11.35 2.52
C ILE A 137 -15.08 12.27 3.08
N PHE A 138 -14.22 11.75 3.95
CA PHE A 138 -13.16 12.52 4.59
C PHE A 138 -12.22 13.15 3.57
N ASN A 139 -11.84 12.38 2.55
CA ASN A 139 -10.93 12.83 1.49
C ASN A 139 -11.65 13.61 0.36
N LYS A 140 -12.97 13.86 0.48
CA LYS A 140 -13.77 14.58 -0.53
C LYS A 140 -13.63 13.98 -1.93
N VAL A 141 -13.65 12.66 -2.01
CA VAL A 141 -13.48 11.93 -3.27
C VAL A 141 -14.61 12.28 -4.24
N ALA A 142 -14.26 12.64 -5.48
CA ALA A 142 -15.23 12.95 -6.53
C ALA A 142 -15.89 11.68 -7.09
N SER A 143 -15.09 10.64 -7.28
CA SER A 143 -15.60 9.34 -7.74
C SER A 143 -14.74 8.18 -7.23
N ALA A 144 -15.40 7.05 -6.95
CA ALA A 144 -14.73 5.79 -6.62
C ALA A 144 -15.22 4.67 -7.54
N THR A 145 -14.28 3.83 -7.98
CA THR A 145 -14.56 2.65 -8.81
C THR A 145 -14.20 1.40 -8.01
N PHE A 146 -15.14 0.49 -7.83
CA PHE A 146 -14.92 -0.80 -7.19
C PHE A 146 -14.83 -1.91 -8.22
N GLU A 147 -13.96 -2.87 -8.00
CA GLU A 147 -13.91 -4.06 -8.84
C GLU A 147 -15.21 -4.86 -8.69
N ALA A 148 -15.84 -5.22 -9.82
CA ALA A 148 -17.19 -5.84 -9.87
C ALA A 148 -17.14 -7.35 -9.92
N ASN A 149 -16.04 -7.98 -9.50
CA ASN A 149 -15.96 -9.42 -9.44
C ASN A 149 -16.84 -9.94 -8.30
N ASN A 150 -17.65 -10.97 -8.59
CA ASN A 150 -18.54 -11.65 -7.63
C ASN A 150 -19.35 -10.70 -6.71
N ALA A 151 -18.95 -10.52 -5.46
CA ALA A 151 -19.64 -9.70 -4.46
C ALA A 151 -19.36 -8.20 -4.56
N GLY A 152 -18.36 -7.77 -5.33
CA GLY A 152 -17.92 -6.36 -5.37
C GLY A 152 -19.00 -5.38 -5.83
N GLN A 153 -19.92 -5.81 -6.69
CA GLN A 153 -21.06 -4.99 -7.11
C GLN A 153 -22.01 -4.67 -5.95
N TYR A 154 -22.30 -5.62 -5.07
CA TYR A 154 -23.11 -5.42 -3.90
C TYR A 154 -22.38 -4.58 -2.85
N TYR A 155 -21.08 -4.81 -2.68
CA TYR A 155 -20.23 -4.03 -1.81
C TYR A 155 -20.26 -2.54 -2.17
N ALA A 156 -20.03 -2.21 -3.44
CA ALA A 156 -20.06 -0.84 -3.95
C ALA A 156 -21.42 -0.15 -3.72
N ARG A 157 -22.52 -0.89 -3.93
CA ARG A 157 -23.88 -0.38 -3.67
C ARG A 157 -24.08 -0.06 -2.18
N ASP A 158 -23.66 -0.95 -1.29
CA ASP A 158 -23.82 -0.75 0.15
C ASP A 158 -22.97 0.44 0.63
N VAL A 159 -21.74 0.62 0.12
CA VAL A 159 -20.90 1.81 0.38
C VAL A 159 -21.61 3.09 -0.10
N ALA A 160 -22.20 3.07 -1.31
CA ALA A 160 -22.95 4.21 -1.84
C ALA A 160 -24.17 4.54 -0.98
N ASP A 161 -24.87 3.53 -0.45
CA ASP A 161 -26.01 3.70 0.45
C ASP A 161 -25.60 4.35 1.78
N ILE A 162 -24.49 3.90 2.37
CA ILE A 162 -23.93 4.50 3.59
C ILE A 162 -23.56 5.97 3.36
N ILE A 163 -22.92 6.30 2.25
CA ILE A 163 -22.54 7.68 1.88
C ILE A 163 -23.79 8.56 1.77
N ARG A 164 -24.84 8.09 1.08
CA ARG A 164 -26.13 8.81 0.93
C ARG A 164 -26.84 9.03 2.26
N GLN A 165 -26.86 8.02 3.14
CA GLN A 165 -27.44 8.13 4.48
C GLN A 165 -26.75 9.21 5.34
N GLN A 166 -25.48 9.47 5.09
CA GLN A 166 -24.72 10.54 5.75
C GLN A 166 -24.87 11.91 5.07
N GLY A 167 -25.71 12.01 4.04
CA GLY A 167 -26.00 13.28 3.33
C GLY A 167 -24.97 13.69 2.27
N TYR A 168 -24.09 12.76 1.86
CA TYR A 168 -23.06 13.01 0.84
C TYR A 168 -23.42 12.38 -0.50
N SER A 169 -22.86 12.93 -1.57
CA SER A 169 -22.98 12.40 -2.93
C SER A 169 -21.60 12.22 -3.55
N ILE A 170 -21.21 10.97 -3.78
CA ILE A 170 -19.96 10.58 -4.44
C ILE A 170 -20.31 9.66 -5.60
N GLY A 171 -19.64 9.84 -6.73
CA GLY A 171 -19.83 9.00 -7.91
C GLY A 171 -19.28 7.58 -7.70
N ILE A 172 -20.11 6.64 -7.26
CA ILE A 172 -19.70 5.24 -7.10
C ILE A 172 -19.98 4.46 -8.38
N ARG A 173 -18.96 3.79 -8.90
CA ARG A 173 -19.02 2.95 -10.10
C ARG A 173 -18.46 1.56 -9.80
N THR A 174 -18.83 0.62 -10.64
CA THR A 174 -18.25 -0.72 -10.63
C THR A 174 -17.68 -1.06 -11.99
N LYS A 175 -16.58 -1.78 -12.00
CA LYS A 175 -15.89 -2.18 -13.23
C LYS A 175 -15.42 -3.62 -13.13
N ARG A 176 -15.75 -4.43 -14.12
CA ARG A 176 -15.24 -5.79 -14.21
C ARG A 176 -13.85 -5.80 -14.83
N THR A 177 -12.92 -6.48 -14.19
CA THR A 177 -11.56 -6.67 -14.69
C THR A 177 -11.40 -8.09 -15.21
N ILE A 178 -10.84 -8.22 -16.42
CA ILE A 178 -10.66 -9.52 -17.11
C ILE A 178 -9.17 -9.88 -17.23
N SER A 179 -8.28 -8.90 -17.03
CA SER A 179 -6.84 -9.09 -17.17
C SER A 179 -6.27 -9.91 -16.02
N ASN A 180 -5.22 -10.69 -16.32
CA ASN A 180 -4.46 -11.39 -15.29
C ASN A 180 -3.83 -10.37 -14.31
N LYS A 181 -3.95 -10.64 -13.01
CA LYS A 181 -3.49 -9.77 -11.91
C LYS A 181 -2.00 -9.43 -12.01
N GLN A 182 -1.15 -10.43 -12.13
CA GLN A 182 0.30 -10.24 -12.26
C GLN A 182 0.67 -9.37 -13.47
N THR A 183 0.09 -9.66 -14.63
CA THR A 183 0.33 -8.88 -15.87
C THR A 183 -0.10 -7.42 -15.70
N ARG A 184 -1.22 -7.17 -15.02
CA ARG A 184 -1.73 -5.83 -14.73
C ARG A 184 -0.78 -5.06 -13.82
N ILE A 185 -0.30 -5.69 -12.75
CA ILE A 185 0.64 -5.09 -11.80
C ILE A 185 1.97 -4.76 -12.49
N GLU A 186 2.52 -5.70 -13.27
CA GLU A 186 3.75 -5.48 -14.02
C GLU A 186 3.62 -4.32 -15.01
N PHE A 187 2.51 -4.26 -15.75
CA PHE A 187 2.25 -3.20 -16.73
C PHE A 187 2.14 -1.81 -16.08
N ALA A 188 1.51 -1.71 -14.91
CA ALA A 188 1.34 -0.45 -14.20
C ALA A 188 2.62 0.01 -13.47
N SER A 189 3.55 -0.89 -13.18
CA SER A 189 4.66 -0.67 -12.26
C SER A 189 5.56 0.50 -12.64
N ASP A 190 5.88 0.68 -13.91
CA ASP A 190 6.76 1.75 -14.37
C ASP A 190 6.11 3.13 -14.20
N ASN A 191 4.81 3.23 -14.49
CA ASN A 191 4.07 4.48 -14.29
C ASN A 191 3.87 4.80 -12.81
N ILE A 192 3.62 3.78 -11.97
CA ILE A 192 3.53 3.93 -10.52
C ILE A 192 4.85 4.46 -9.95
N LYS A 193 5.98 3.85 -10.30
CA LYS A 193 7.30 4.32 -9.83
C LYS A 193 7.63 5.73 -10.28
N LYS A 194 7.20 6.13 -11.47
CA LYS A 194 7.51 7.43 -12.05
C LYS A 194 6.62 8.57 -11.52
N ASN A 195 5.33 8.33 -11.41
CA ASN A 195 4.34 9.39 -11.25
C ASN A 195 3.53 9.32 -9.96
N PHE A 196 3.62 8.22 -9.18
CA PHE A 196 2.91 8.09 -7.91
C PHE A 196 3.80 8.51 -6.76
N TYR A 197 3.21 9.24 -5.83
CA TYR A 197 3.83 9.76 -4.63
C TYR A 197 3.13 9.17 -3.42
N PHE A 198 3.90 8.61 -2.51
CA PHE A 198 3.40 7.99 -1.28
C PHE A 198 3.74 8.86 -0.07
N LYS A 199 2.97 8.77 1.01
CA LYS A 199 3.33 9.45 2.25
C LYS A 199 4.73 9.03 2.70
N HIS A 200 5.53 10.00 3.15
CA HIS A 200 6.85 9.68 3.70
C HIS A 200 6.74 8.74 4.91
N PRO A 201 7.58 7.71 5.05
CA PRO A 201 7.47 6.69 6.11
C PRO A 201 7.41 7.22 7.54
N THR A 202 7.91 8.44 7.79
CA THR A 202 7.85 9.10 9.10
C THR A 202 6.49 9.73 9.42
N THR A 203 5.56 9.81 8.47
CA THR A 203 4.27 10.50 8.64
C THR A 203 3.12 9.58 9.02
N TYR A 204 3.31 8.28 9.01
CA TYR A 204 2.30 7.32 9.41
C TYR A 204 2.85 6.31 10.43
N LYS A 205 1.96 5.79 11.28
CA LYS A 205 2.34 4.87 12.36
C LYS A 205 2.56 3.46 11.84
N ARG A 206 3.54 2.77 12.40
CA ARG A 206 3.72 1.32 12.21
C ARG A 206 2.44 0.58 12.62
N GLY A 207 2.01 -0.39 11.81
CA GLY A 207 0.78 -1.15 12.02
C GLY A 207 -0.52 -0.41 11.65
N SER A 208 -0.45 0.81 11.12
CA SER A 208 -1.62 1.45 10.49
C SER A 208 -1.95 0.80 9.15
N GLN A 209 -3.17 1.00 8.66
CA GLN A 209 -3.58 0.48 7.34
C GLN A 209 -2.64 0.98 6.22
N TYR A 210 -2.22 2.24 6.26
CA TYR A 210 -1.25 2.79 5.30
C TYR A 210 0.12 2.10 5.41
N TRP A 211 0.57 1.78 6.62
CA TRP A 211 1.82 1.05 6.84
C TRP A 211 1.73 -0.38 6.30
N ASN A 212 0.63 -1.10 6.56
CA ASN A 212 0.40 -2.45 6.06
C ASN A 212 0.37 -2.48 4.53
N PHE A 213 -0.33 -1.52 3.92
CA PHE A 213 -0.38 -1.33 2.48
C PHE A 213 1.04 -1.11 1.88
N MET A 214 1.83 -0.21 2.44
CA MET A 214 3.19 0.05 1.98
C MET A 214 4.12 -1.13 2.21
N LYS A 215 3.93 -1.87 3.31
CA LYS A 215 4.68 -3.09 3.59
C LYS A 215 4.44 -4.13 2.49
N GLU A 216 3.19 -4.41 2.17
CA GLU A 216 2.85 -5.38 1.13
C GLU A 216 3.35 -4.92 -0.24
N LEU A 217 3.12 -3.67 -0.62
CA LEU A 217 3.61 -3.09 -1.88
C LEU A 217 5.12 -3.27 -2.03
N THR A 218 5.89 -2.90 -1.01
CA THR A 218 7.36 -2.89 -1.09
C THR A 218 8.01 -4.26 -0.88
N THR A 219 7.23 -5.29 -0.56
CA THR A 219 7.68 -6.69 -0.50
C THR A 219 7.23 -7.52 -1.69
N TYR A 220 6.43 -6.95 -2.59
CA TYR A 220 5.95 -7.64 -3.79
C TYR A 220 7.08 -7.94 -4.78
N THR A 221 7.16 -9.19 -5.24
CA THR A 221 8.22 -9.66 -6.15
C THR A 221 7.74 -9.79 -7.58
N ARG A 222 8.64 -9.60 -8.55
CA ARG A 222 8.36 -9.81 -9.98
C ARG A 222 7.89 -11.23 -10.31
N SER A 223 8.27 -12.21 -9.50
CA SER A 223 7.83 -13.59 -9.69
C SER A 223 6.35 -13.83 -9.35
N GLY A 224 5.69 -12.86 -8.70
CA GLY A 224 4.31 -12.98 -8.22
C GLY A 224 4.09 -14.08 -7.16
N LYS A 225 5.16 -14.70 -6.66
CA LYS A 225 5.10 -15.73 -5.62
C LYS A 225 5.15 -15.08 -4.24
N VAL A 226 4.11 -14.35 -3.92
CA VAL A 226 3.93 -13.69 -2.61
C VAL A 226 2.56 -14.13 -2.05
N PRO A 227 2.42 -14.22 -0.72
CA PRO A 227 1.16 -14.62 -0.10
C PRO A 227 0.01 -13.65 -0.37
N HIS A 228 0.31 -12.36 -0.51
CA HIS A 228 -0.66 -11.27 -0.69
C HIS A 228 -0.17 -10.29 -1.77
N ASP A 229 -1.12 -9.78 -2.55
CA ASP A 229 -0.86 -8.85 -3.66
C ASP A 229 -1.98 -7.79 -3.84
N ASP A 230 -2.77 -7.56 -2.78
CA ASP A 230 -3.93 -6.65 -2.80
C ASP A 230 -3.51 -5.19 -2.93
N ALA A 231 -2.40 -4.79 -2.27
CA ALA A 231 -1.86 -3.44 -2.37
C ALA A 231 -1.31 -3.11 -3.78
N PRO A 232 -0.44 -3.92 -4.40
CA PRO A 232 0.02 -3.63 -5.76
C PRO A 232 -1.10 -3.77 -6.79
N ASP A 233 -2.08 -4.64 -6.58
CA ASP A 233 -3.19 -4.82 -7.49
C ASP A 233 -4.15 -3.62 -7.49
N SER A 234 -4.57 -3.16 -6.32
CA SER A 234 -5.42 -1.97 -6.21
C SER A 234 -4.75 -0.71 -6.79
N LEU A 235 -3.41 -0.58 -6.66
CA LEU A 235 -2.66 0.49 -7.34
C LEU A 235 -2.65 0.33 -8.86
N ALA A 236 -2.56 -0.90 -9.36
CA ALA A 236 -2.62 -1.16 -10.79
C ALA A 236 -4.03 -0.87 -11.36
N LEU A 237 -5.08 -1.17 -10.59
CA LEU A 237 -6.45 -0.79 -10.92
C LEU A 237 -6.63 0.73 -10.94
N LEU A 238 -6.05 1.43 -9.96
CA LEU A 238 -6.08 2.89 -9.87
C LEU A 238 -5.33 3.54 -11.05
N GLU A 239 -4.14 3.04 -11.40
CA GLU A 239 -3.38 3.50 -12.57
C GLU A 239 -4.19 3.35 -13.85
N ASN A 240 -4.81 2.19 -14.03
CA ASN A 240 -5.64 1.95 -15.21
C ASN A 240 -6.86 2.89 -15.27
N GLU A 241 -7.49 3.20 -14.14
CA GLU A 241 -8.61 4.16 -14.08
C GLU A 241 -8.14 5.58 -14.43
N ILE A 242 -7.00 6.02 -13.89
CA ILE A 242 -6.40 7.34 -14.21
C ILE A 242 -6.08 7.44 -15.70
N ARG A 243 -5.48 6.41 -16.28
CA ARG A 243 -5.14 6.36 -17.70
C ARG A 243 -6.38 6.46 -18.60
N MET A 244 -7.49 5.83 -18.21
CA MET A 244 -8.75 5.94 -18.94
C MET A 244 -9.35 7.34 -18.84
N LEU A 245 -9.28 7.98 -17.67
CA LEU A 245 -9.75 9.36 -17.50
C LEU A 245 -8.91 10.35 -18.32
N SER A 246 -7.61 10.13 -18.42
CA SER A 246 -6.69 10.97 -19.20
C SER A 246 -6.82 10.77 -20.72
N GLY A 247 -7.07 9.53 -21.16
CA GLY A 247 -7.25 9.18 -22.58
C GLY A 247 -8.57 9.67 -23.19
N GLY A 248 -9.51 10.14 -22.35
CA GLY A 248 -10.79 10.70 -22.80
C GLY A 248 -10.75 12.15 -23.30
N LYS A 249 -9.61 12.84 -23.22
CA LYS A 249 -9.43 14.15 -23.86
C LYS A 249 -9.21 13.95 -25.37
N ILE A 250 -10.30 13.82 -26.12
CA ILE A 250 -10.28 13.94 -27.59
C ILE A 250 -10.00 15.41 -27.91
N GLU A 251 -8.77 15.73 -28.31
CA GLU A 251 -8.48 16.99 -28.98
C GLU A 251 -9.18 16.97 -30.33
N ILE A 252 -10.29 17.68 -30.43
CA ILE A 252 -10.97 17.95 -31.72
C ILE A 252 -10.09 18.92 -32.48
N PHE A 253 -9.21 18.42 -33.34
CA PHE A 253 -8.55 19.24 -34.33
C PHE A 253 -9.61 19.80 -35.30
N LYS A 254 -9.95 21.08 -35.13
CA LYS A 254 -10.68 21.81 -36.18
C LYS A 254 -9.82 21.83 -37.42
N ARG A 255 -10.26 21.17 -38.51
CA ARG A 255 -9.63 21.35 -39.81
C ARG A 255 -9.68 22.84 -40.17
N PRO A 256 -8.55 23.45 -40.56
CA PRO A 256 -8.60 24.78 -41.13
C PRO A 256 -9.44 24.73 -42.44
N CYS A 257 -10.35 25.68 -42.57
CA CYS A 257 -11.12 25.90 -43.81
C CYS A 257 -10.21 26.40 -44.92
#